data_1e94205800e2be4cab5a9a8e57c3d740
#
_entry.id   1e94205800e2be4cab5a9a8e57c3d740
#
_cell.length_a   1.000
_cell.length_b   1.000
_cell.length_c   1.000
_cell.angle_alpha   90.00
_cell.angle_beta   90.00
_cell.angle_gamma   90.00
#
_symmetry.space_group_name_H-M   'P 1'
#
loop_
_entity.id
_entity.type
_entity.pdbx_description
1 polymer ?
#
loop_
_entity_poly.entity_id
_entity_poly.type
_entity_poly.pdbx_seq_one_letter_code
_entity_poly.pdbx_strand_id
1 'polypeptide(L)'
;MKNKGMISLKEALEEFLKEKKWDKKIRGYNVVNYWEDFVGKEISRHSHPIKLQNRTLFLRVKNSVWANELNLRKGEIIEKINLSTKEETVSDILFKVQPSYFASDKTPKSEID
;
A
#
# COMPACT_ATOMS: atom_id res chain seq x y z
N MET A 1 11.45 10.55 26.90
CA MET A 1 11.25 10.55 26.42
C MET A 1 11.42 10.21 25.47
N LYS A 2 11.38 10.18 24.94
CA LYS A 2 11.53 9.75 24.17
C LYS A 2 11.97 10.23 23.10
N ASN A 3 12.55 10.17 22.37
CA ASN A 3 13.08 10.33 21.22
C ASN A 3 12.17 10.47 20.16
N LYS A 4 11.38 11.45 20.14
CA LYS A 4 10.37 11.59 19.26
C LYS A 4 10.83 11.75 17.90
N GLY A 5 11.87 12.37 17.63
CA GLY A 5 12.32 12.59 16.30
C GLY A 5 12.86 11.36 15.60
N MET A 6 13.02 10.31 16.35
CA MET A 6 13.58 9.10 15.79
C MET A 6 12.52 8.12 15.29
N ILE A 7 11.30 8.46 15.41
CA ILE A 7 10.24 7.56 14.99
C ILE A 7 9.96 7.70 13.51
N SER A 8 9.93 6.60 12.77
CA SER A 8 9.61 6.65 11.36
C SER A 8 8.13 6.92 11.18
N LEU A 9 7.75 7.34 9.99
CA LEU A 9 6.36 7.58 9.70
C LEU A 9 5.52 6.34 9.92
N LYS A 10 6.04 5.21 9.51
CA LYS A 10 5.32 3.95 9.69
C LYS A 10 5.11 3.65 11.18
N GLU A 11 6.14 3.84 11.96
CA GLU A 11 6.02 3.59 13.38
C GLU A 11 5.03 4.53 14.03
N ALA A 12 5.04 5.79 13.61
CA ALA A 12 4.10 6.76 14.14
C ALA A 12 2.67 6.36 13.83
N LEU A 13 2.43 5.87 12.62
CA LEU A 13 1.11 5.43 12.24
C LEU A 13 0.67 4.23 13.05
N GLU A 14 1.56 3.29 13.25
CA GLU A 14 1.23 2.09 14.00
C GLU A 14 0.89 2.43 15.43
N GLU A 15 1.65 3.33 16.01
CA GLU A 15 1.42 3.73 17.37
C GLU A 15 0.09 4.44 17.50
N PHE A 16 -0.21 5.30 16.56
CA PHE A 16 -1.44 6.04 16.52
C PHE A 16 -2.64 5.11 16.40
N LEU A 17 -2.57 4.16 15.49
CA LEU A 17 -3.65 3.21 15.29
C LEU A 17 -3.85 2.31 16.51
N LYS A 18 -2.77 2.04 17.19
CA LYS A 18 -2.84 1.21 18.38
C LYS A 18 -3.58 1.90 19.51
N GLU A 19 -3.32 3.16 19.69
CA GLU A 19 -3.94 3.91 20.75
C GLU A 19 -5.36 4.30 20.47
N LYS A 20 -5.66 4.61 19.22
CA LYS A 20 -6.98 5.04 18.88
C LYS A 20 -7.64 3.97 18.07
N LYS A 21 -8.80 3.63 18.27
CA LYS A 21 -9.44 2.62 17.47
C LYS A 21 -9.97 3.24 16.21
N TRP A 22 -9.14 3.35 15.21
CA TRP A 22 -9.53 3.94 13.95
C TRP A 22 -10.47 3.02 13.20
N ASP A 23 -11.42 3.58 12.49
CA ASP A 23 -12.35 2.76 11.74
C ASP A 23 -11.70 2.28 10.46
N LYS A 24 -12.43 1.46 9.71
CA LYS A 24 -11.90 0.85 8.52
C LYS A 24 -11.51 1.84 7.46
N LYS A 25 -12.23 2.94 7.38
CA LYS A 25 -11.97 3.94 6.39
C LYS A 25 -10.60 4.57 6.57
N ILE A 26 -10.24 4.85 7.78
CA ILE A 26 -8.96 5.46 8.08
C ILE A 26 -7.82 4.49 7.80
N ARG A 27 -8.00 3.22 8.17
CA ARG A 27 -6.98 2.22 7.89
C ARG A 27 -6.77 2.04 6.40
N GLY A 28 -7.88 2.04 5.64
CA GLY A 28 -7.78 1.92 4.20
C GLY A 28 -7.07 3.09 3.57
N TYR A 29 -7.36 4.29 4.06
CA TYR A 29 -6.70 5.48 3.59
C TYR A 29 -5.19 5.38 3.78
N ASN A 30 -4.77 4.89 4.93
CA ASN A 30 -3.35 4.76 5.22
C ASN A 30 -2.66 3.73 4.33
N VAL A 31 -3.32 2.62 4.07
CA VAL A 31 -2.75 1.61 3.19
C VAL A 31 -2.52 2.18 1.80
N VAL A 32 -3.49 2.93 1.30
CA VAL A 32 -3.38 3.51 -0.04
C VAL A 32 -2.31 4.60 -0.08
N ASN A 33 -2.27 5.46 0.92
CA ASN A 33 -1.37 6.61 0.90
C ASN A 33 0.06 6.32 1.34
N TYR A 34 0.27 5.24 2.05
CA TYR A 34 1.61 4.89 2.51
C TYR A 34 2.02 3.52 2.02
N TRP A 35 1.66 3.23 0.77
CA TRP A 35 1.85 1.92 0.17
C TRP A 35 3.29 1.43 0.28
N GLU A 36 4.23 2.29 -0.04
CA GLU A 36 5.63 1.90 0.01
C GLU A 36 6.06 1.47 1.41
N ASP A 37 5.53 2.13 2.42
CA ASP A 37 5.88 1.78 3.78
C ASP A 37 5.36 0.41 4.17
N PHE A 38 4.29 -0.03 3.54
CA PHE A 38 3.72 -1.33 3.86
C PHE A 38 4.40 -2.47 3.09
N VAL A 39 4.75 -2.25 1.86
CA VAL A 39 5.22 -3.34 1.01
C VAL A 39 6.67 -3.21 0.54
N GLY A 40 7.28 -2.07 0.70
CA GLY A 40 8.66 -1.89 0.29
C GLY A 40 8.77 -1.27 -1.09
N LYS A 41 9.98 -0.86 -1.43
CA LYS A 41 10.20 -0.12 -2.65
C LYS A 41 9.99 -0.94 -3.91
N GLU A 42 10.40 -2.17 -3.89
CA GLU A 42 10.31 -2.98 -5.10
C GLU A 42 8.88 -3.16 -5.53
N ILE A 43 8.02 -3.55 -4.62
CA ILE A 43 6.62 -3.77 -4.95
C ILE A 43 5.94 -2.45 -5.27
N SER A 44 6.25 -1.41 -4.52
CA SER A 44 5.57 -0.13 -4.73
C SER A 44 5.96 0.53 -6.05
N ARG A 45 7.10 0.15 -6.59
CA ARG A 45 7.53 0.72 -7.85
C ARG A 45 6.69 0.22 -9.02
N HIS A 46 6.14 -0.98 -8.91
CA HIS A 46 5.41 -1.61 -10.00
C HIS A 46 3.93 -1.79 -9.72
N SER A 47 3.46 -1.24 -8.61
CA SER A 47 2.06 -1.37 -8.25
C SER A 47 1.62 -0.11 -7.52
N HIS A 48 0.33 0.17 -7.57
CA HIS A 48 -0.18 1.36 -6.90
C HIS A 48 -1.62 1.12 -6.49
N PRO A 49 -1.95 1.32 -5.22
CA PRO A 49 -3.32 1.04 -4.79
C PRO A 49 -4.29 2.06 -5.34
N ILE A 50 -5.48 1.59 -5.69
CA ILE A 50 -6.55 2.44 -6.12
C ILE A 50 -7.42 2.79 -4.93
N LYS A 51 -7.86 1.77 -4.23
CA LYS A 51 -8.74 1.97 -3.09
C LYS A 51 -8.85 0.67 -2.31
N LEU A 52 -9.33 0.77 -1.09
CA LEU A 52 -9.63 -0.39 -0.28
C LEU A 52 -11.13 -0.32 0.03
N GLN A 53 -11.87 -1.33 -0.39
CA GLN A 53 -13.29 -1.34 -0.20
C GLN A 53 -13.73 -2.74 0.20
N ASN A 54 -14.49 -2.86 1.26
CA ASN A 54 -14.95 -4.14 1.78
C ASN A 54 -13.79 -5.12 1.98
N ARG A 55 -12.69 -4.59 2.52
CA ARG A 55 -11.50 -5.37 2.82
C ARG A 55 -10.82 -5.94 1.58
N THR A 56 -11.21 -5.48 0.41
CA THR A 56 -10.54 -5.85 -0.84
C THR A 56 -9.72 -4.67 -1.33
N LEU A 57 -8.44 -4.90 -1.53
CA LEU A 57 -7.56 -3.88 -2.02
C LEU A 57 -7.53 -3.95 -3.53
N PHE A 58 -7.87 -2.83 -4.18
CA PHE A 58 -7.81 -2.75 -5.62
C PHE A 58 -6.47 -2.14 -5.99
N LEU A 59 -5.68 -2.92 -6.69
CA LEU A 59 -4.29 -2.57 -6.94
C LEU A 59 -4.01 -2.54 -8.44
N ARG A 60 -3.52 -1.40 -8.94
CA ARG A 60 -3.12 -1.36 -10.35
C ARG A 60 -1.68 -1.81 -10.42
N VAL A 61 -1.35 -2.52 -11.49
CA VAL A 61 0.00 -3.02 -11.70
C VAL A 61 0.46 -2.67 -13.10
N LYS A 62 1.75 -2.66 -13.27
CA LYS A 62 2.36 -2.20 -14.50
C LYS A 62 2.06 -3.06 -15.71
N ASN A 63 2.08 -4.37 -15.53
CA ASN A 63 1.82 -5.30 -16.64
C ASN A 63 1.40 -6.65 -16.10
N SER A 64 1.12 -7.57 -17.02
CA SER A 64 0.66 -8.90 -16.63
C SER A 64 1.69 -9.69 -15.85
N VAL A 65 2.96 -9.47 -16.14
CA VAL A 65 4.01 -10.16 -15.43
C VAL A 65 3.96 -9.79 -13.95
N TRP A 66 3.79 -8.50 -13.67
CA TRP A 66 3.70 -8.06 -12.29
C TRP A 66 2.38 -8.47 -11.64
N ALA A 67 1.29 -8.52 -12.42
CA ALA A 67 0.04 -9.01 -11.88
C ALA A 67 0.20 -10.45 -11.41
N ASN A 68 0.86 -11.26 -12.22
CA ASN A 68 1.06 -12.65 -11.89
C ASN A 68 2.01 -12.81 -10.71
N GLU A 69 3.08 -12.05 -10.72
CA GLU A 69 4.08 -12.12 -9.66
C GLU A 69 3.46 -11.74 -8.31
N LEU A 70 2.72 -10.66 -8.28
CA LEU A 70 2.12 -10.21 -7.03
C LEU A 70 0.96 -11.09 -6.61
N ASN A 71 0.28 -11.72 -7.57
CA ASN A 71 -0.77 -12.65 -7.22
C ASN A 71 -0.18 -13.86 -6.48
N LEU A 72 1.00 -14.28 -6.88
CA LEU A 72 1.67 -15.38 -6.20
C LEU A 72 2.09 -14.99 -4.79
N ARG A 73 2.31 -13.71 -4.56
CA ARG A 73 2.70 -13.21 -3.25
C ARG A 73 1.54 -12.61 -2.48
N LYS A 74 0.33 -12.82 -2.98
CA LYS A 74 -0.83 -12.16 -2.40
C LYS A 74 -0.98 -12.39 -0.89
N GLY A 75 -0.85 -13.63 -0.48
CA GLY A 75 -1.00 -13.97 0.93
C GLY A 75 0.04 -13.27 1.80
N GLU A 76 1.25 -13.21 1.30
CA GLU A 76 2.34 -12.58 2.00
C GLU A 76 2.12 -11.08 2.14
N ILE A 77 1.63 -10.46 1.07
CA ILE A 77 1.36 -9.04 1.08
C ILE A 77 0.24 -8.72 2.06
N ILE A 78 -0.83 -9.51 2.03
CA ILE A 78 -1.96 -9.32 2.92
C ILE A 78 -1.51 -9.46 4.37
N GLU A 79 -0.72 -10.46 4.65
CA GLU A 79 -0.24 -10.67 6.00
C GLU A 79 0.60 -9.49 6.47
N LYS A 80 1.46 -8.99 5.61
CA LYS A 80 2.32 -7.88 5.94
C LYS A 80 1.51 -6.63 6.29
N ILE A 81 0.48 -6.36 5.49
CA ILE A 81 -0.38 -5.21 5.75
C ILE A 81 -1.14 -5.38 7.06
N ASN A 82 -1.70 -6.56 7.26
CA ASN A 82 -2.52 -6.78 8.45
C ASN A 82 -1.69 -6.78 9.73
N LEU A 83 -0.47 -7.25 9.65
CA LEU A 83 0.41 -7.16 10.81
C LEU A 83 0.75 -5.72 11.12
N SER A 84 0.93 -4.90 10.11
CA SER A 84 1.27 -3.50 10.32
C SER A 84 0.10 -2.73 10.92
N THR A 85 -1.11 -3.02 10.49
CA THR A 85 -2.28 -2.30 11.01
C THR A 85 -2.85 -2.97 12.25
N LYS A 86 -2.37 -4.18 12.57
CA LYS A 86 -2.82 -4.94 13.73
C LYS A 86 -4.29 -5.31 13.68
N GLU A 87 -4.82 -5.42 12.47
CA GLU A 87 -6.19 -5.77 12.23
C GLU A 87 -6.30 -6.48 10.90
N GLU A 88 -7.39 -7.15 10.65
CA GLU A 88 -7.59 -7.77 9.35
C GLU A 88 -8.09 -6.70 8.40
N THR A 89 -7.23 -5.82 8.03
CA THR A 89 -7.58 -4.69 7.18
C THR A 89 -7.85 -5.12 5.74
N VAL A 90 -7.06 -6.06 5.24
CA VAL A 90 -7.19 -6.53 3.87
C VAL A 90 -7.42 -8.03 3.88
N SER A 91 -8.43 -8.48 3.15
CA SER A 91 -8.68 -9.91 3.03
C SER A 91 -8.43 -10.43 1.62
N ASP A 92 -8.40 -9.55 0.63
CA ASP A 92 -8.15 -9.97 -0.74
C ASP A 92 -7.58 -8.81 -1.53
N ILE A 93 -6.95 -9.11 -2.66
CA ILE A 93 -6.40 -8.11 -3.55
C ILE A 93 -6.86 -8.41 -4.95
N LEU A 94 -7.39 -7.41 -5.63
CA LEU A 94 -7.76 -7.52 -7.04
C LEU A 94 -6.81 -6.67 -7.85
N PHE A 95 -6.24 -7.26 -8.88
CA PHE A 95 -5.24 -6.61 -9.69
C PHE A 95 -5.82 -6.05 -10.98
N LYS A 96 -5.44 -4.85 -11.34
CA LYS A 96 -5.84 -4.25 -12.59
C LYS A 96 -4.58 -3.87 -13.35
N VAL A 97 -4.39 -4.46 -14.51
CA VAL A 97 -3.22 -4.13 -15.34
C VAL A 97 -3.49 -2.81 -16.02
N GLN A 98 -2.65 -1.83 -15.76
CA GLN A 98 -2.88 -0.50 -16.26
C GLN A 98 -1.54 0.15 -16.61
N PRO A 99 -0.95 -0.26 -17.76
CA PRO A 99 0.39 0.23 -18.11
C PRO A 99 0.48 1.73 -18.25
N SER A 100 -0.59 2.36 -18.75
CA SER A 100 -0.55 3.79 -18.98
C SER A 100 -0.36 4.59 -17.71
N TYR A 101 -0.83 4.10 -16.61
CA TYR A 101 -0.64 4.79 -15.35
C TYR A 101 0.85 4.92 -15.02
N PHE A 102 1.59 3.83 -15.29
CA PHE A 102 3.02 3.81 -14.96
C PHE A 102 3.85 4.50 -16.03
N ALA A 103 3.36 4.51 -17.25
CA ALA A 103 4.05 5.20 -18.32
C ALA A 103 4.08 6.70 -18.06
N SER A 104 3.01 7.24 -17.52
CA SER A 104 2.99 8.67 -17.26
C SER A 104 3.96 9.06 -16.18
N ASP A 105 4.33 8.14 -15.32
CA ASP A 105 5.32 8.42 -14.32
C ASP A 105 6.68 8.61 -14.91
N LYS A 106 6.91 8.03 -16.06
CA LYS A 106 8.17 8.14 -16.67
C LYS A 106 8.38 9.44 -17.32
N THR A 107 7.35 10.11 -17.72
CA THR A 107 7.51 11.35 -18.36
C THR A 107 7.85 12.27 -17.28
N PRO A 108 8.92 12.82 -17.38
CA PRO A 108 9.33 13.69 -16.35
C PRO A 108 8.39 14.80 -16.29
N LYS A 109 7.73 14.60 -15.88
CA LYS A 109 6.76 15.35 -15.78
C LYS A 109 7.06 16.49 -15.48
N SER A 110 7.77 15.81 -15.69
CA SER A 110 8.24 16.20 -15.61
C SER A 110 8.20 16.87 -15.83
N GLU A 111 7.99 16.72 -16.03
CA GLU A 111 8.04 17.08 -16.33
C GLU A 111 7.58 17.81 -16.42
N ILE A 112 7.20 17.92 -16.28
CA ILE A 112 6.87 18.27 -16.46
C ILE A 112 6.81 18.73 -16.40
N ASP A 113 6.88 18.88 -16.26
CA ASP A 113 7.08 18.97 -16.36
C ASP A 113 7.23 19.27 -16.38
#